data_057b3b40a05c36ff3bb1b162b72ebf5d
#
_entry.id   057b3b40a05c36ff3bb1b162b72ebf5d
#
_cell.length_a   1.000
_cell.length_b   1.000
_cell.length_c   1.000
_cell.angle_alpha   90.00
_cell.angle_beta   90.00
_cell.angle_gamma   90.00
#
_symmetry.space_group_name_H-M   'P 1'
#
loop_
_entity.id
_entity.type
_entity.pdbx_description
1 polymer ?
#
loop_
_entity_poly.entity_id
_entity_poly.type
_entity_poly.pdbx_seq_one_letter_code
_entity_poly.pdbx_strand_id
1 'polypeptide(L)'
;MDVEDILRLSIEGRRRVKEQLKKMGAFEYYQTAFSYVENKSGDERFVGVPEQGGKNLISTDPLPPGTVYAASVSSDGTVGLYRLEVSLASGTSKLKLAGGVAGNLKESIHRAFGYLLANKGALAVAREVETSDFHVESIDLLGNRVEAEVGVAFLVACFSALRKAPSQAGLLVLGDLSIQGNIKPVRSLVEPLQVAMDNGARKVMIPVENKRHFLEVSGDIVEKVDPVFYSDPQTAVLKALGMK
;
A
#
# COMPACT_ATOMS: atom_id res chain seq x y z
N MET A 1 -9.46 36.76 -4.24
CA MET A 1 -9.82 35.82 -5.33
C MET A 1 -10.24 34.54 -4.64
N ASP A 2 -11.48 34.14 -4.79
CA ASP A 2 -11.99 32.91 -4.18
C ASP A 2 -11.71 31.67 -5.04
N VAL A 3 -12.06 30.50 -4.54
CA VAL A 3 -11.82 29.23 -5.26
C VAL A 3 -12.63 29.17 -6.55
N GLU A 4 -13.84 29.76 -6.59
CA GLU A 4 -14.66 29.81 -7.80
C GLU A 4 -14.02 30.68 -8.88
N ASP A 5 -13.41 31.80 -8.49
CA ASP A 5 -12.67 32.67 -9.40
C ASP A 5 -11.48 31.94 -10.03
N ILE A 6 -10.74 31.16 -9.22
CA ILE A 6 -9.61 30.36 -9.70
C ILE A 6 -10.08 29.23 -10.64
N LEU A 7 -11.21 28.60 -10.34
CA LEU A 7 -11.77 27.54 -11.18
C LEU A 7 -12.30 28.05 -12.53
N ARG A 8 -12.75 29.31 -12.59
CA ARG A 8 -13.20 29.97 -13.84
C ARG A 8 -12.05 30.43 -14.74
N LEU A 9 -10.83 30.50 -14.22
CA LEU A 9 -9.66 30.86 -15.02
C LEU A 9 -9.31 29.77 -16.02
N SER A 10 -8.82 30.19 -17.18
CA SER A 10 -8.17 29.28 -18.13
C SER A 10 -6.99 28.54 -17.49
N ILE A 11 -6.54 27.43 -18.06
CA ILE A 11 -5.37 26.68 -17.58
C ILE A 11 -4.15 27.60 -17.40
N GLU A 12 -3.96 28.54 -18.34
CA GLU A 12 -2.86 29.50 -18.29
C GLU A 12 -3.06 30.54 -17.17
N GLY A 13 -4.28 31.00 -16.93
CA GLY A 13 -4.62 31.89 -15.84
C GLY A 13 -4.35 31.24 -14.47
N ARG A 14 -4.76 29.99 -14.29
CA ARG A 14 -4.47 29.21 -13.08
C ARG A 14 -2.97 29.03 -12.84
N ARG A 15 -2.19 28.79 -13.89
CA ARG A 15 -0.74 28.69 -13.81
C ARG A 15 -0.10 29.98 -13.34
N ARG A 16 -0.52 31.13 -13.90
CA ARG A 16 -0.01 32.46 -13.48
C ARG A 16 -0.32 32.77 -12.02
N VAL A 17 -1.54 32.50 -11.56
CA VAL A 17 -1.93 32.68 -10.15
C VAL A 17 -1.05 31.80 -9.25
N LYS A 18 -0.86 30.53 -9.60
CA LYS A 18 0.00 29.60 -8.86
C LYS A 18 1.44 30.11 -8.74
N GLU A 19 2.01 30.65 -9.81
CA GLU A 19 3.36 31.23 -9.80
C GLU A 19 3.45 32.48 -8.93
N GLN A 20 2.42 33.34 -8.95
CA GLN A 20 2.36 34.52 -8.09
C GLN A 20 2.28 34.14 -6.61
N LEU A 21 1.40 33.21 -6.25
CA LEU A 21 1.25 32.73 -4.89
C LEU A 21 2.54 32.10 -4.35
N LYS A 22 3.26 31.37 -5.20
CA LYS A 22 4.58 30.80 -4.86
C LYS A 22 5.62 31.90 -4.59
N LYS A 23 5.65 32.96 -5.41
CA LYS A 23 6.54 34.11 -5.19
C LYS A 23 6.23 34.89 -3.92
N MET A 24 4.98 34.91 -3.48
CA MET A 24 4.53 35.57 -2.26
C MET A 24 4.71 34.73 -0.99
N GLY A 25 5.21 33.50 -1.10
CA GLY A 25 5.29 32.57 0.03
C GLY A 25 3.94 32.05 0.52
N ALA A 26 2.85 32.37 -0.20
CA ALA A 26 1.49 31.98 0.17
C ALA A 26 1.05 30.64 -0.45
N PHE A 27 1.93 30.01 -1.23
CA PHE A 27 1.59 28.83 -2.01
C PHE A 27 1.22 27.62 -1.11
N GLU A 28 1.94 27.43 -0.02
CA GLU A 28 1.66 26.34 0.94
C GLU A 28 0.31 26.54 1.63
N TYR A 29 -0.02 27.78 1.98
CA TYR A 29 -1.31 28.11 2.59
C TYR A 29 -2.50 27.73 1.69
N TYR A 30 -2.43 28.04 0.40
CA TYR A 30 -3.47 27.71 -0.58
C TYR A 30 -3.51 26.23 -1.01
N GLN A 31 -2.48 25.46 -0.71
CA GLN A 31 -2.51 24.01 -0.88
C GLN A 31 -3.23 23.30 0.26
N THR A 32 -3.30 23.93 1.44
CA THR A 32 -3.77 23.29 2.67
C THR A 32 -5.11 23.83 3.17
N ALA A 33 -5.60 24.94 2.63
CA ALA A 33 -6.87 25.53 3.04
C ALA A 33 -7.65 26.15 1.87
N PHE A 34 -8.96 25.97 1.89
CA PHE A 34 -9.89 26.75 1.07
C PHE A 34 -10.63 27.73 1.96
N SER A 35 -10.76 28.98 1.50
CA SER A 35 -11.74 29.91 2.09
C SER A 35 -12.98 30.01 1.20
N TYR A 36 -14.13 30.08 1.79
CA TYR A 36 -15.36 30.40 1.10
C TYR A 36 -16.17 31.42 1.93
N VAL A 37 -16.89 32.28 1.23
CA VAL A 37 -17.79 33.25 1.86
C VAL A 37 -19.18 32.63 1.96
N GLU A 38 -19.70 32.53 3.18
CA GLU A 38 -21.04 32.00 3.39
C GLU A 38 -22.10 33.03 2.91
N ASN A 39 -22.86 32.66 1.89
CA ASN A 39 -23.82 33.58 1.22
C ASN A 39 -24.90 34.21 2.13
N LYS A 40 -25.11 33.67 3.34
CA LYS A 40 -26.10 34.17 4.28
C LYS A 40 -25.55 35.14 5.32
N SER A 41 -24.33 34.99 5.74
CA SER A 41 -23.69 35.80 6.79
C SER A 41 -22.65 36.76 6.24
N GLY A 42 -22.11 36.49 5.04
CA GLY A 42 -20.95 37.22 4.49
C GLY A 42 -19.62 36.91 5.19
N ASP A 43 -19.63 35.94 6.12
CA ASP A 43 -18.43 35.56 6.86
C ASP A 43 -17.55 34.67 6.04
N GLU A 44 -16.23 34.92 6.07
CA GLU A 44 -15.22 34.08 5.44
C GLU A 44 -14.93 32.88 6.35
N ARG A 45 -15.20 31.67 5.85
CA ARG A 45 -14.87 30.43 6.54
C ARG A 45 -13.70 29.73 5.86
N PHE A 46 -12.77 29.28 6.68
CA PHE A 46 -11.62 28.50 6.24
C PHE A 46 -11.88 27.02 6.47
N VAL A 47 -11.78 26.24 5.40
CA VAL A 47 -11.78 24.78 5.49
C VAL A 47 -10.37 24.31 5.22
N GLY A 48 -9.70 23.81 6.25
CA GLY A 48 -8.42 23.15 6.09
C GLY A 48 -8.61 21.92 5.19
N VAL A 49 -7.91 21.90 4.06
CA VAL A 49 -7.76 20.70 3.27
C VAL A 49 -6.55 19.99 3.83
N PRO A 50 -6.71 18.78 4.37
CA PRO A 50 -5.54 18.00 4.78
C PRO A 50 -4.60 17.89 3.59
N GLU A 51 -3.31 18.13 3.81
CA GLU A 51 -2.31 17.82 2.80
C GLU A 51 -2.58 16.42 2.26
N GLN A 52 -2.77 16.31 0.95
CA GLN A 52 -3.06 15.05 0.25
C GLN A 52 -4.32 14.28 0.71
N GLY A 53 -5.43 14.98 0.90
CA GLY A 53 -6.75 14.31 1.00
C GLY A 53 -7.04 13.58 2.30
N GLY A 54 -6.35 13.83 3.40
CA GLY A 54 -6.66 13.25 4.72
C GLY A 54 -5.49 12.53 5.36
N LYS A 55 -5.79 11.72 6.37
CA LYS A 55 -4.81 10.88 7.07
C LYS A 55 -4.03 10.01 6.09
N ASN A 56 -2.75 9.80 6.35
CA ASN A 56 -1.94 8.83 5.64
C ASN A 56 -2.71 7.52 5.44
N LEU A 57 -2.77 7.02 4.20
CA LEU A 57 -3.52 5.79 3.89
C LEU A 57 -2.87 4.56 4.54
N ILE A 58 -1.57 4.62 4.78
CA ILE A 58 -0.81 3.59 5.51
C ILE A 58 -0.72 4.01 6.98
N SER A 59 -1.39 3.26 7.85
CA SER A 59 -1.34 3.51 9.29
C SER A 59 0.05 3.29 9.85
N THR A 60 0.49 4.21 10.69
CA THR A 60 1.70 4.06 11.50
C THR A 60 1.44 3.38 12.84
N ASP A 61 0.19 3.10 13.15
CA ASP A 61 -0.21 2.30 14.31
C ASP A 61 -0.21 0.80 13.98
N PRO A 62 -0.01 -0.08 14.96
CA PRO A 62 -0.10 -1.52 14.74
C PRO A 62 -1.47 -1.90 14.19
N LEU A 63 -1.47 -2.67 13.09
CA LEU A 63 -2.68 -3.20 12.48
C LEU A 63 -3.12 -4.49 13.18
N PRO A 64 -4.41 -4.87 13.09
CA PRO A 64 -4.84 -6.18 13.52
C PRO A 64 -4.07 -7.30 12.80
N PRO A 65 -3.82 -8.45 13.47
CA PRO A 65 -3.26 -9.62 12.79
C PRO A 65 -4.06 -9.99 11.54
N GLY A 66 -3.36 -10.31 10.46
CA GLY A 66 -3.98 -10.60 9.16
C GLY A 66 -4.07 -9.39 8.23
N THR A 67 -3.66 -8.20 8.65
CA THR A 67 -3.71 -6.99 7.83
C THR A 67 -2.33 -6.58 7.37
N VAL A 68 -2.17 -6.31 6.05
CA VAL A 68 -0.91 -5.90 5.42
C VAL A 68 -1.18 -4.94 4.27
N TYR A 69 -0.32 -3.94 4.10
CA TYR A 69 -0.32 -3.08 2.93
C TYR A 69 0.55 -3.64 1.82
N ALA A 70 0.11 -3.48 0.58
CA ALA A 70 0.83 -3.86 -0.63
C ALA A 70 0.69 -2.78 -1.70
N ALA A 71 1.68 -2.68 -2.58
CA ALA A 71 1.57 -1.89 -3.79
C ALA A 71 1.98 -2.70 -5.02
N SER A 72 1.44 -2.34 -6.16
CA SER A 72 1.77 -2.94 -7.46
C SER A 72 1.75 -1.86 -8.53
N VAL A 73 2.53 -2.08 -9.58
CA VAL A 73 2.62 -1.20 -10.74
C VAL A 73 2.13 -1.94 -11.97
N SER A 74 1.18 -1.35 -12.69
CA SER A 74 0.72 -1.88 -13.97
C SER A 74 1.71 -1.60 -15.11
N SER A 75 1.43 -2.14 -16.28
CA SER A 75 2.27 -1.95 -17.47
C SER A 75 2.32 -0.51 -17.98
N ASP A 76 1.33 0.30 -17.66
CA ASP A 76 1.24 1.73 -18.02
C ASP A 76 1.84 2.67 -16.96
N GLY A 77 2.44 2.12 -15.90
CA GLY A 77 3.03 2.88 -14.80
C GLY A 77 2.04 3.31 -13.70
N THR A 78 0.75 2.98 -13.84
CA THR A 78 -0.23 3.28 -12.78
C THR A 78 0.04 2.44 -11.55
N VAL A 79 0.05 3.08 -10.37
CA VAL A 79 0.28 2.41 -9.09
C VAL A 79 -1.04 2.10 -8.41
N GLY A 80 -1.18 0.87 -7.93
CA GLY A 80 -2.21 0.47 -6.99
C GLY A 80 -1.64 0.36 -5.58
N LEU A 81 -2.37 0.85 -4.60
CA LEU A 81 -2.08 0.69 -3.18
C LEU A 81 -3.24 -0.07 -2.53
N TYR A 82 -2.92 -1.18 -1.90
CA TYR A 82 -3.91 -2.11 -1.37
C TYR A 82 -3.73 -2.34 0.12
N ARG A 83 -4.85 -2.52 0.82
CA ARG A 83 -4.87 -3.13 2.14
C ARG A 83 -5.48 -4.53 1.99
N LEU A 84 -4.66 -5.54 2.26
CA LEU A 84 -5.09 -6.94 2.31
C LEU A 84 -5.50 -7.29 3.72
N GLU A 85 -6.65 -7.92 3.86
CA GLU A 85 -7.18 -8.39 5.13
C GLU A 85 -7.47 -9.88 5.03
N VAL A 86 -6.91 -10.65 5.95
CA VAL A 86 -7.11 -12.09 6.08
C VAL A 86 -7.69 -12.38 7.46
N SER A 87 -8.88 -12.97 7.49
CA SER A 87 -9.46 -13.49 8.72
C SER A 87 -9.60 -15.00 8.65
N LEU A 88 -9.46 -15.65 9.81
CA LEU A 88 -9.54 -17.10 9.94
C LEU A 88 -10.84 -17.49 10.61
N ALA A 89 -11.49 -18.53 10.06
CA ALA A 89 -12.61 -19.22 10.69
C ALA A 89 -12.28 -20.71 10.82
N SER A 90 -12.91 -21.42 11.73
CA SER A 90 -12.76 -22.88 11.82
C SER A 90 -13.18 -23.52 10.49
N GLY A 91 -12.33 -24.40 9.95
CA GLY A 91 -12.57 -24.92 8.62
C GLY A 91 -11.61 -26.02 8.20
N THR A 92 -11.43 -26.16 6.89
CA THR A 92 -10.67 -27.24 6.23
C THR A 92 -9.74 -26.70 5.15
N SER A 93 -9.02 -25.63 5.42
CA SER A 93 -8.07 -24.97 4.52
C SER A 93 -8.71 -24.39 3.23
N LYS A 94 -9.95 -23.91 3.31
CA LYS A 94 -10.60 -23.29 2.15
C LYS A 94 -10.25 -21.81 2.05
N LEU A 95 -10.01 -21.37 0.82
CA LEU A 95 -9.81 -19.95 0.50
C LEU A 95 -11.15 -19.36 0.02
N LYS A 96 -11.60 -18.31 0.68
CA LYS A 96 -12.81 -17.56 0.33
C LYS A 96 -12.42 -16.11 0.06
N LEU A 97 -12.68 -15.65 -1.15
CA LEU A 97 -12.35 -14.31 -1.61
C LEU A 97 -13.61 -13.44 -1.51
N ALA A 98 -13.49 -12.31 -0.81
CA ALA A 98 -14.52 -11.28 -0.73
C ALA A 98 -14.28 -10.19 -1.80
N GLY A 99 -14.99 -9.08 -1.71
CA GLY A 99 -14.92 -7.98 -2.69
C GLY A 99 -13.50 -7.46 -2.97
N GLY A 100 -13.32 -6.87 -4.14
CA GLY A 100 -12.06 -6.27 -4.56
C GLY A 100 -11.01 -7.25 -5.12
N VAL A 101 -11.25 -8.56 -5.06
CA VAL A 101 -10.29 -9.57 -5.53
C VAL A 101 -10.70 -10.11 -6.91
N ALA A 102 -10.05 -9.62 -7.97
CA ALA A 102 -10.31 -10.00 -9.35
C ALA A 102 -9.00 -10.07 -10.18
N GLY A 103 -9.05 -10.61 -11.39
CA GLY A 103 -7.95 -10.64 -12.36
C GLY A 103 -6.64 -11.18 -11.78
N ASN A 104 -5.54 -10.53 -12.10
CA ASN A 104 -4.18 -10.92 -11.66
C ASN A 104 -4.02 -10.95 -10.14
N LEU A 105 -4.73 -10.08 -9.42
CA LEU A 105 -4.76 -10.10 -7.96
C LEU A 105 -5.27 -11.43 -7.42
N LYS A 106 -6.37 -11.94 -7.97
CA LYS A 106 -6.93 -13.25 -7.61
C LYS A 106 -5.94 -14.37 -7.88
N GLU A 107 -5.31 -14.36 -9.05
CA GLU A 107 -4.34 -15.38 -9.41
C GLU A 107 -3.08 -15.35 -8.54
N SER A 108 -2.58 -14.16 -8.21
CA SER A 108 -1.46 -13.97 -7.30
C SER A 108 -1.77 -14.55 -5.91
N ILE A 109 -2.97 -14.27 -5.38
CA ILE A 109 -3.44 -14.82 -4.11
C ILE A 109 -3.54 -16.34 -4.17
N HIS A 110 -4.10 -16.91 -5.24
CA HIS A 110 -4.19 -18.38 -5.39
C HIS A 110 -2.81 -19.05 -5.45
N ARG A 111 -1.85 -18.48 -6.17
CA ARG A 111 -0.47 -18.99 -6.21
C ARG A 111 0.18 -18.99 -4.82
N ALA A 112 0.06 -17.88 -4.10
CA ALA A 112 0.63 -17.73 -2.76
C ALA A 112 -0.06 -18.65 -1.74
N PHE A 113 -1.39 -18.87 -1.87
CA PHE A 113 -2.11 -19.82 -1.05
C PHE A 113 -1.69 -21.25 -1.35
N GLY A 114 -1.49 -21.61 -2.62
CA GLY A 114 -0.94 -22.93 -3.01
C GLY A 114 0.44 -23.16 -2.41
N TYR A 115 1.31 -22.16 -2.42
CA TYR A 115 2.61 -22.21 -1.75
C TYR A 115 2.46 -22.44 -0.23
N LEU A 116 1.57 -21.69 0.44
CA LEU A 116 1.31 -21.85 1.88
C LEU A 116 0.87 -23.29 2.21
N LEU A 117 -0.06 -23.84 1.45
CA LEU A 117 -0.56 -25.21 1.65
C LEU A 117 0.54 -26.25 1.47
N ALA A 118 1.37 -26.11 0.45
CA ALA A 118 2.47 -27.03 0.16
C ALA A 118 3.60 -26.96 1.21
N ASN A 119 3.83 -25.77 1.80
CA ASN A 119 4.96 -25.53 2.68
C ASN A 119 4.56 -25.29 4.15
N LYS A 120 3.31 -25.56 4.54
CA LYS A 120 2.79 -25.34 5.89
C LYS A 120 3.63 -26.02 6.99
N GLY A 121 4.22 -27.17 6.71
CA GLY A 121 5.12 -27.87 7.62
C GLY A 121 6.45 -27.13 7.82
N ALA A 122 7.09 -26.73 6.74
CA ALA A 122 8.35 -25.94 6.79
C ALA A 122 8.16 -24.57 7.45
N LEU A 123 6.99 -23.97 7.25
CA LEU A 123 6.59 -22.70 7.88
C LEU A 123 6.10 -22.87 9.33
N ALA A 124 6.06 -24.11 9.84
CA ALA A 124 5.60 -24.45 11.18
C ALA A 124 4.16 -23.98 11.51
N VAL A 125 3.24 -23.97 10.53
CA VAL A 125 1.84 -23.57 10.68
C VAL A 125 0.85 -24.65 10.20
N ALA A 126 1.29 -25.91 10.11
CA ALA A 126 0.50 -26.99 9.54
C ALA A 126 -0.86 -27.18 10.22
N ARG A 127 -0.88 -27.24 11.55
CA ARG A 127 -2.10 -27.43 12.34
C ARG A 127 -3.08 -26.28 12.12
N GLU A 128 -2.61 -25.05 12.23
CA GLU A 128 -3.43 -23.85 12.11
C GLU A 128 -4.03 -23.74 10.70
N VAL A 129 -3.24 -24.07 9.66
CA VAL A 129 -3.71 -24.08 8.27
C VAL A 129 -4.77 -25.16 8.07
N GLU A 130 -4.57 -26.38 8.57
CA GLU A 130 -5.48 -27.52 8.39
C GLU A 130 -6.84 -27.33 9.08
N THR A 131 -6.88 -26.52 10.13
CA THR A 131 -8.09 -26.28 10.93
C THR A 131 -8.77 -24.95 10.66
N SER A 132 -8.30 -24.18 9.66
CA SER A 132 -8.81 -22.85 9.37
C SER A 132 -9.25 -22.70 7.90
N ASP A 133 -10.37 -22.03 7.68
CA ASP A 133 -10.72 -21.42 6.40
C ASP A 133 -10.23 -19.97 6.38
N PHE A 134 -9.77 -19.53 5.22
CA PHE A 134 -9.20 -18.21 5.00
C PHE A 134 -10.19 -17.31 4.26
N HIS A 135 -10.63 -16.24 4.90
CA HIS A 135 -11.46 -15.21 4.30
C HIS A 135 -10.58 -14.01 3.96
N VAL A 136 -10.57 -13.62 2.70
CA VAL A 136 -9.64 -12.60 2.17
C VAL A 136 -10.40 -11.49 1.50
N GLU A 137 -10.08 -10.28 1.88
CA GLU A 137 -10.55 -9.04 1.24
C GLU A 137 -9.36 -8.20 0.79
N SER A 138 -9.53 -7.50 -0.32
CA SER A 138 -8.57 -6.50 -0.81
C SER A 138 -9.27 -5.17 -0.98
N ILE A 139 -8.76 -4.15 -0.31
CA ILE A 139 -9.26 -2.79 -0.37
C ILE A 139 -8.29 -1.96 -1.19
N ASP A 140 -8.74 -1.47 -2.35
CA ASP A 140 -7.98 -0.53 -3.18
C ASP A 140 -8.08 0.87 -2.56
N LEU A 141 -6.96 1.36 -2.01
CA LEU A 141 -6.92 2.63 -1.28
C LEU A 141 -6.85 3.85 -2.19
N LEU A 142 -6.36 3.69 -3.42
CA LEU A 142 -6.27 4.77 -4.42
C LEU A 142 -7.44 4.76 -5.40
N GLY A 143 -8.19 3.65 -5.49
CA GLY A 143 -9.28 3.48 -6.45
C GLY A 143 -8.85 3.33 -7.90
N ASN A 144 -7.57 3.08 -8.16
CA ASN A 144 -6.98 3.00 -9.51
C ASN A 144 -7.31 1.70 -10.24
N ARG A 145 -7.82 0.68 -9.54
CA ARG A 145 -8.18 -0.65 -10.08
C ARG A 145 -7.06 -1.31 -10.89
N VAL A 146 -5.83 -1.15 -10.42
CA VAL A 146 -4.64 -1.71 -11.06
C VAL A 146 -4.63 -3.23 -10.91
N GLU A 147 -4.26 -3.94 -11.97
CA GLU A 147 -3.99 -5.38 -11.90
C GLU A 147 -2.75 -5.60 -11.03
N ALA A 148 -2.96 -6.19 -9.84
CA ALA A 148 -1.94 -6.28 -8.82
C ALA A 148 -1.36 -7.69 -8.69
N GLU A 149 -0.05 -7.76 -8.49
CA GLU A 149 0.68 -8.95 -8.07
C GLU A 149 1.17 -8.70 -6.63
N VAL A 150 0.52 -9.36 -5.65
CA VAL A 150 0.70 -9.09 -4.21
C VAL A 150 0.90 -10.38 -3.40
N GLY A 151 1.37 -11.44 -4.04
CA GLY A 151 1.43 -12.77 -3.42
C GLY A 151 2.25 -12.81 -2.14
N VAL A 152 3.37 -12.06 -2.06
CA VAL A 152 4.19 -12.00 -0.83
C VAL A 152 3.44 -11.29 0.28
N ALA A 153 2.77 -10.17 0.00
CA ALA A 153 1.96 -9.46 0.98
C ALA A 153 0.81 -10.33 1.50
N PHE A 154 0.14 -11.08 0.61
CA PHE A 154 -0.89 -12.03 1.00
C PHE A 154 -0.33 -13.14 1.90
N LEU A 155 0.84 -13.71 1.58
CA LEU A 155 1.48 -14.73 2.42
C LEU A 155 1.79 -14.17 3.81
N VAL A 156 2.30 -12.95 3.89
CA VAL A 156 2.55 -12.24 5.16
C VAL A 156 1.25 -12.06 5.94
N ALA A 157 0.16 -11.65 5.29
CA ALA A 157 -1.14 -11.49 5.92
C ALA A 157 -1.68 -12.82 6.48
N CYS A 158 -1.59 -13.91 5.70
CA CYS A 158 -1.96 -15.25 6.17
C CYS A 158 -1.16 -15.66 7.40
N PHE A 159 0.16 -15.46 7.36
CA PHE A 159 1.02 -15.87 8.46
C PHE A 159 0.78 -15.01 9.72
N SER A 160 0.57 -13.71 9.53
CA SER A 160 0.16 -12.79 10.59
C SER A 160 -1.13 -13.26 11.27
N ALA A 161 -2.15 -13.64 10.49
CA ALA A 161 -3.42 -14.18 11.01
C ALA A 161 -3.22 -15.50 11.76
N LEU A 162 -2.48 -16.46 11.17
CA LEU A 162 -2.21 -17.78 11.75
C LEU A 162 -1.44 -17.68 13.07
N ARG A 163 -0.46 -16.79 13.15
CA ARG A 163 0.34 -16.56 14.37
C ARG A 163 -0.31 -15.58 15.36
N LYS A 164 -1.41 -14.95 14.97
CA LYS A 164 -2.07 -13.89 15.76
C LYS A 164 -1.10 -12.77 16.15
N ALA A 165 -0.14 -12.49 15.27
CA ALA A 165 0.89 -11.48 15.44
C ALA A 165 0.75 -10.40 14.36
N PRO A 166 0.68 -9.11 14.73
CA PRO A 166 0.57 -8.04 13.75
C PRO A 166 1.83 -7.93 12.88
N SER A 167 1.68 -7.46 11.66
CA SER A 167 2.82 -6.99 10.88
C SER A 167 3.40 -5.72 11.50
N GLN A 168 4.65 -5.39 11.16
CA GLN A 168 5.27 -4.15 11.66
C GLN A 168 4.45 -2.93 11.23
N ALA A 169 4.33 -1.95 12.12
CA ALA A 169 3.60 -0.72 11.87
C ALA A 169 4.23 0.10 10.71
N GLY A 170 3.40 0.65 9.83
CA GLY A 170 3.86 1.41 8.68
C GLY A 170 4.59 0.57 7.62
N LEU A 171 4.37 -0.74 7.60
CA LEU A 171 5.00 -1.65 6.64
C LEU A 171 4.18 -1.75 5.35
N LEU A 172 4.86 -1.55 4.21
CA LEU A 172 4.38 -1.89 2.88
C LEU A 172 5.18 -3.07 2.32
N VAL A 173 4.52 -4.03 1.68
CA VAL A 173 5.17 -5.22 1.11
C VAL A 173 5.03 -5.20 -0.41
N LEU A 174 6.15 -5.27 -1.11
CA LEU A 174 6.23 -5.39 -2.57
C LEU A 174 6.60 -6.80 -2.98
N GLY A 175 6.19 -7.20 -4.18
CA GLY A 175 6.61 -8.45 -4.82
C GLY A 175 5.54 -9.55 -4.84
N ASP A 176 5.77 -10.50 -5.73
CA ASP A 176 4.94 -11.68 -5.93
C ASP A 176 5.80 -12.96 -5.81
N LEU A 177 5.15 -14.10 -5.80
CA LEU A 177 5.84 -15.38 -5.77
C LEU A 177 5.18 -16.40 -6.71
N SER A 178 5.98 -17.36 -7.16
CA SER A 178 5.48 -18.53 -7.85
C SER A 178 4.89 -19.55 -6.87
N ILE A 179 4.16 -20.53 -7.37
CA ILE A 179 3.62 -21.63 -6.56
C ILE A 179 4.72 -22.45 -5.85
N GLN A 180 5.94 -22.41 -6.34
CA GLN A 180 7.11 -23.08 -5.73
C GLN A 180 7.88 -22.16 -4.76
N GLY A 181 7.46 -20.89 -4.60
CA GLY A 181 8.09 -19.93 -3.70
C GLY A 181 9.22 -19.09 -4.30
N ASN A 182 9.44 -19.16 -5.62
CA ASN A 182 10.39 -18.25 -6.26
C ASN A 182 9.84 -16.82 -6.21
N ILE A 183 10.61 -15.91 -5.65
CA ILE A 183 10.23 -14.51 -5.57
C ILE A 183 10.28 -13.89 -6.97
N LYS A 184 9.24 -13.15 -7.30
CA LYS A 184 9.17 -12.36 -8.53
C LYS A 184 9.44 -10.89 -8.20
N PRO A 185 10.40 -10.26 -8.88
CA PRO A 185 10.67 -8.85 -8.69
C PRO A 185 9.50 -7.98 -9.16
N VAL A 186 9.37 -6.80 -8.60
CA VAL A 186 8.47 -5.77 -9.12
C VAL A 186 9.08 -5.11 -10.36
N ARG A 187 8.24 -4.63 -11.27
CA ARG A 187 8.68 -4.03 -12.55
C ARG A 187 9.43 -2.73 -12.36
N SER A 188 8.98 -1.90 -11.44
CA SER A 188 9.62 -0.65 -11.05
C SER A 188 9.55 -0.49 -9.54
N LEU A 189 10.52 0.22 -8.96
CA LEU A 189 10.54 0.58 -7.55
C LEU A 189 10.20 2.05 -7.30
N VAL A 190 10.45 2.92 -8.26
CA VAL A 190 10.33 4.38 -8.05
C VAL A 190 8.91 4.75 -7.67
N GLU A 191 7.93 4.33 -8.47
CA GLU A 191 6.52 4.69 -8.27
C GLU A 191 5.93 4.10 -6.99
N PRO A 192 6.10 2.79 -6.67
CA PRO A 192 5.58 2.26 -5.41
C PRO A 192 6.27 2.82 -4.17
N LEU A 193 7.56 3.15 -4.24
CA LEU A 193 8.26 3.80 -3.14
C LEU A 193 7.82 5.25 -2.95
N GLN A 194 7.57 5.99 -4.05
CA GLN A 194 6.99 7.33 -3.99
C GLN A 194 5.60 7.29 -3.33
N VAL A 195 4.73 6.39 -3.80
CA VAL A 195 3.39 6.21 -3.22
C VAL A 195 3.47 5.78 -1.75
N ALA A 196 4.42 4.91 -1.39
CA ALA A 196 4.64 4.50 -0.01
C ALA A 196 4.99 5.69 0.88
N MET A 197 5.96 6.51 0.44
CA MET A 197 6.40 7.71 1.14
C MET A 197 5.24 8.71 1.32
N ASP A 198 4.53 9.00 0.24
CA ASP A 198 3.45 9.99 0.22
C ASP A 198 2.25 9.58 1.08
N ASN A 199 2.10 8.28 1.33
CA ASN A 199 1.01 7.72 2.14
C ASN A 199 1.43 7.26 3.53
N GLY A 200 2.64 7.62 3.98
CA GLY A 200 3.07 7.45 5.37
C GLY A 200 3.69 6.10 5.71
N ALA A 201 4.12 5.31 4.71
CA ALA A 201 4.92 4.12 4.98
C ALA A 201 6.24 4.51 5.65
N ARG A 202 6.64 3.72 6.64
CA ARG A 202 7.94 3.85 7.31
C ARG A 202 8.94 2.82 6.83
N LYS A 203 8.45 1.65 6.41
CA LYS A 203 9.25 0.53 5.93
C LYS A 203 8.64 -0.03 4.66
N VAL A 204 9.48 -0.39 3.71
CA VAL A 204 9.05 -1.10 2.50
C VAL A 204 9.87 -2.37 2.33
N MET A 205 9.18 -3.50 2.26
CA MET A 205 9.80 -4.78 1.94
C MET A 205 9.97 -4.93 0.44
N ILE A 206 11.19 -5.20 0.01
CA ILE A 206 11.62 -5.19 -1.39
C ILE A 206 12.29 -6.55 -1.72
N PRO A 207 11.91 -7.22 -2.83
CA PRO A 207 12.65 -8.37 -3.32
C PRO A 207 14.13 -8.04 -3.56
N VAL A 208 15.03 -8.92 -3.13
CA VAL A 208 16.48 -8.71 -3.34
C VAL A 208 16.85 -8.63 -4.83
N GLU A 209 16.05 -9.23 -5.70
CA GLU A 209 16.16 -9.18 -7.15
C GLU A 209 16.02 -7.74 -7.70
N ASN A 210 15.32 -6.89 -6.97
CA ASN A 210 15.16 -5.46 -7.30
C ASN A 210 16.31 -4.57 -6.81
N LYS A 211 17.36 -5.14 -6.19
CA LYS A 211 18.48 -4.35 -5.62
C LYS A 211 19.11 -3.38 -6.63
N ARG A 212 19.19 -3.76 -7.90
CA ARG A 212 19.74 -2.88 -8.96
C ARG A 212 18.85 -1.69 -9.21
N HIS A 213 17.52 -1.89 -9.31
CA HIS A 213 16.56 -0.81 -9.50
C HIS A 213 16.49 0.13 -8.29
N PHE A 214 16.87 -0.34 -7.11
CA PHE A 214 16.91 0.50 -5.91
C PHE A 214 17.98 1.61 -6.01
N LEU A 215 19.03 1.42 -6.79
CA LEU A 215 20.06 2.44 -7.03
C LEU A 215 19.55 3.61 -7.88
N GLU A 216 18.41 3.45 -8.56
CA GLU A 216 17.76 4.47 -9.38
C GLU A 216 16.77 5.33 -8.56
N VAL A 217 16.49 4.92 -7.31
CA VAL A 217 15.55 5.62 -6.42
C VAL A 217 16.22 6.88 -5.87
N SER A 218 15.47 7.98 -5.84
CA SER A 218 15.99 9.26 -5.33
C SER A 218 16.34 9.19 -3.84
N GLY A 219 17.35 9.94 -3.42
CA GLY A 219 17.80 10.01 -2.03
C GLY A 219 16.69 10.42 -1.07
N ASP A 220 15.84 11.35 -1.46
CA ASP A 220 14.71 11.87 -0.65
C ASP A 220 13.72 10.77 -0.24
N ILE A 221 13.50 9.78 -1.11
CA ILE A 221 12.63 8.63 -0.80
C ILE A 221 13.33 7.71 0.18
N VAL A 222 14.61 7.41 -0.07
CA VAL A 222 15.40 6.49 0.77
C VAL A 222 15.59 7.01 2.19
N GLU A 223 15.68 8.32 2.37
CA GLU A 223 15.78 8.95 3.69
C GLU A 223 14.50 8.83 4.52
N LYS A 224 13.33 8.75 3.88
CA LYS A 224 12.03 8.73 4.55
C LYS A 224 11.46 7.32 4.74
N VAL A 225 11.87 6.38 3.89
CA VAL A 225 11.34 5.02 3.87
C VAL A 225 12.48 4.02 4.03
N ASP A 226 12.45 3.24 5.12
CA ASP A 226 13.46 2.22 5.42
C ASP A 226 13.25 0.98 4.52
N PRO A 227 14.19 0.65 3.60
CA PRO A 227 14.08 -0.50 2.73
C PRO A 227 14.49 -1.79 3.46
N VAL A 228 13.62 -2.79 3.43
CA VAL A 228 13.85 -4.11 4.02
C VAL A 228 13.91 -5.16 2.91
N PHE A 229 15.10 -5.60 2.52
CA PHE A 229 15.25 -6.61 1.48
C PHE A 229 14.97 -8.03 1.99
N TYR A 230 14.35 -8.85 1.14
CA TYR A 230 14.11 -10.27 1.39
C TYR A 230 14.38 -11.11 0.14
N SER A 231 14.83 -12.37 0.32
CA SER A 231 15.25 -13.28 -0.76
C SER A 231 14.30 -14.44 -0.99
N ASP A 232 13.47 -14.76 -0.02
CA ASP A 232 12.59 -15.93 -0.04
C ASP A 232 11.32 -15.68 0.80
N PRO A 233 10.26 -16.48 0.63
CA PRO A 233 8.99 -16.26 1.30
C PRO A 233 9.06 -16.37 2.84
N GLN A 234 9.91 -17.27 3.37
CA GLN A 234 10.06 -17.45 4.81
C GLN A 234 10.73 -16.22 5.43
N THR A 235 11.83 -15.76 4.85
CA THR A 235 12.53 -14.53 5.27
C THR A 235 11.59 -13.33 5.19
N ALA A 236 10.76 -13.23 4.14
CA ALA A 236 9.77 -12.16 4.01
C ALA A 236 8.79 -12.14 5.19
N VAL A 237 8.20 -13.30 5.52
CA VAL A 237 7.25 -13.43 6.61
C VAL A 237 7.88 -13.05 7.97
N LEU A 238 9.06 -13.60 8.28
CA LEU A 238 9.74 -13.33 9.54
C LEU A 238 10.09 -11.84 9.68
N LYS A 239 10.66 -11.23 8.64
CA LYS A 239 10.97 -9.80 8.65
C LYS A 239 9.73 -8.93 8.77
N ALA A 240 8.63 -9.28 8.09
CA ALA A 240 7.40 -8.52 8.16
C ALA A 240 6.79 -8.48 9.57
N LEU A 241 6.92 -9.58 10.33
CA LEU A 241 6.44 -9.66 11.71
C LEU A 241 7.48 -9.23 12.75
N GLY A 242 8.70 -8.87 12.34
CA GLY A 242 9.78 -8.55 13.28
C GLY A 242 10.29 -9.75 14.06
N MET A 243 10.10 -10.96 13.53
CA MET A 243 10.57 -12.21 14.13
C MET A 243 12.01 -12.50 13.66
N LYS A 244 12.77 -13.18 14.51
CA LYS A 244 14.14 -13.63 14.20
C LYS A 244 14.17 -15.08 13.80
#